data_75d1b6388d2ef631341d0a3e236dd35d
#
_entry.id   75d1b6388d2ef631341d0a3e236dd35d
#
_cell.length_a   1.000
_cell.length_b   1.000
_cell.length_c   1.000
_cell.angle_alpha   90.00
_cell.angle_beta   90.00
_cell.angle_gamma   90.00
#
_symmetry.space_group_name_H-M   'P 1'
#
loop_
_entity.id
_entity.type
_entity.pdbx_description
1 polymer ?
#
loop_
_entity_poly.entity_id
_entity_poly.type
_entity_poly.pdbx_seq_one_letter_code
_entity_poly.pdbx_strand_id
1 'polypeptide(L)'
;VKHLLGDVIMTSFAYPQGNVSIGAKRFLSRKFSVCRGTQAGINTKLLELSQLKCVNLDANFDKNSIDALIKETKVRNGWIIFNTHDVIDFPSPYGCTPELLYAVVAAVAASGIEILPIKHALGRAMFRPITR
;
A
#
# COMPACT_ATOMS: atom_id res chain seq x y z
N VAL A 1 13.36 -18.84 7.59
CA VAL A 1 12.13 -18.10 7.93
C VAL A 1 11.20 -18.94 8.81
N LYS A 2 10.89 -20.21 8.45
CA LYS A 2 10.05 -21.10 9.29
C LYS A 2 10.56 -21.28 10.73
N HIS A 3 11.88 -21.34 10.94
CA HIS A 3 12.47 -21.47 12.28
C HIS A 3 12.28 -20.24 13.19
N LEU A 4 12.03 -19.07 12.60
CA LEU A 4 11.86 -17.82 13.34
C LEU A 4 10.39 -17.44 13.53
N LEU A 5 9.52 -17.80 12.59
CA LEU A 5 8.12 -17.34 12.53
C LEU A 5 7.09 -18.47 12.73
N GLY A 6 7.54 -19.72 12.93
CA GLY A 6 6.63 -20.86 13.03
C GLY A 6 5.79 -21.05 11.76
N ASP A 7 4.50 -21.36 11.92
CA ASP A 7 3.58 -21.61 10.80
C ASP A 7 2.92 -20.35 10.23
N VAL A 8 3.55 -19.17 10.37
CA VAL A 8 3.03 -17.93 9.80
C VAL A 8 3.07 -17.99 8.27
N ILE A 9 1.91 -17.92 7.64
CA ILE A 9 1.76 -17.84 6.19
C ILE A 9 1.89 -16.38 5.76
N MET A 10 3.00 -16.04 5.10
CA MET A 10 3.18 -14.73 4.47
C MET A 10 2.43 -14.69 3.14
N THR A 11 1.49 -13.76 3.02
CA THR A 11 0.63 -13.61 1.82
C THR A 11 1.00 -12.44 0.94
N SER A 12 1.82 -11.51 1.45
CA SER A 12 2.24 -10.30 0.74
C SER A 12 3.75 -10.16 0.73
N PHE A 13 4.28 -9.56 -0.33
CA PHE A 13 5.70 -9.30 -0.54
C PHE A 13 5.92 -7.85 -1.01
N ALA A 14 6.96 -7.20 -0.52
CA ALA A 14 7.40 -5.90 -1.03
C ALA A 14 8.76 -6.08 -1.74
N TYR A 15 8.84 -5.62 -2.99
CA TYR A 15 10.10 -5.70 -3.74
C TYR A 15 11.15 -4.80 -3.08
N PRO A 16 12.32 -5.33 -2.71
CA PRO A 16 13.41 -4.52 -2.16
C PRO A 16 13.77 -3.39 -3.14
N GLN A 17 13.84 -2.16 -2.63
CA GLN A 17 14.11 -0.95 -3.42
C GLN A 17 13.16 -0.73 -4.61
N GLY A 18 12.03 -1.42 -4.65
CA GLY A 18 11.10 -1.38 -5.78
C GLY A 18 11.60 -2.03 -7.07
N ASN A 19 12.75 -2.69 -7.05
CA ASN A 19 13.35 -3.34 -8.23
C ASN A 19 12.55 -4.57 -8.64
N VAL A 20 11.91 -4.48 -9.80
CA VAL A 20 11.03 -5.52 -10.33
C VAL A 20 11.55 -6.00 -11.68
N SER A 21 11.88 -7.28 -11.77
CA SER A 21 12.18 -7.95 -13.03
C SER A 21 11.05 -8.91 -13.42
N ILE A 22 10.95 -9.23 -14.70
CA ILE A 22 9.97 -10.20 -15.22
C ILE A 22 10.12 -11.57 -14.52
N GLY A 23 11.37 -12.01 -14.32
CA GLY A 23 11.66 -13.25 -13.60
C GLY A 23 11.20 -13.22 -12.14
N ALA A 24 11.50 -12.13 -11.43
CA ALA A 24 11.04 -11.93 -10.06
C ALA A 24 9.50 -11.90 -9.96
N LYS A 25 8.81 -11.19 -10.86
CA LYS A 25 7.34 -11.18 -10.93
C LYS A 25 6.77 -12.59 -11.08
N ARG A 26 7.28 -13.35 -12.06
CA ARG A 26 6.83 -14.74 -12.33
C ARG A 26 7.07 -15.68 -11.14
N PHE A 27 8.19 -15.54 -10.46
CA PHE A 27 8.52 -16.38 -9.32
C PHE A 27 7.69 -16.02 -8.09
N LEU A 28 7.62 -14.73 -7.75
CA LEU A 28 6.98 -14.26 -6.51
C LEU A 28 5.45 -14.32 -6.60
N SER A 29 4.84 -14.09 -7.76
CA SER A 29 3.39 -14.23 -7.94
C SER A 29 2.86 -15.65 -7.72
N ARG A 30 3.74 -16.66 -7.76
CA ARG A 30 3.39 -18.04 -7.41
C ARG A 30 3.51 -18.33 -5.91
N LYS A 31 4.18 -17.45 -5.16
CA LYS A 31 4.49 -17.63 -3.74
C LYS A 31 3.64 -16.74 -2.84
N PHE A 32 3.27 -15.57 -3.33
CA PHE A 32 2.54 -14.56 -2.60
C PHE A 32 1.26 -14.17 -3.33
N SER A 33 0.21 -13.90 -2.57
CA SER A 33 -1.07 -13.46 -3.13
C SER A 33 -0.96 -12.07 -3.75
N VAL A 34 -0.08 -11.21 -3.21
CA VAL A 34 0.20 -9.87 -3.74
C VAL A 34 1.67 -9.51 -3.55
N CYS A 35 2.18 -8.73 -4.52
CA CYS A 35 3.49 -8.11 -4.42
C CYS A 35 3.36 -6.60 -4.63
N ARG A 36 4.05 -5.79 -3.82
CA ARG A 36 4.05 -4.34 -3.89
C ARG A 36 5.39 -3.82 -4.42
N GLY A 37 5.34 -2.96 -5.44
CA GLY A 37 6.47 -2.15 -5.88
C GLY A 37 6.53 -0.80 -5.15
N THR A 38 7.27 0.15 -5.76
CA THR A 38 7.35 1.56 -5.32
C THR A 38 6.73 2.52 -6.33
N GLN A 39 6.09 1.99 -7.39
CA GLN A 39 5.41 2.82 -8.37
C GLN A 39 4.27 3.59 -7.69
N ALA A 40 4.29 4.93 -7.85
CA ALA A 40 3.28 5.79 -7.26
C ALA A 40 1.89 5.58 -7.88
N GLY A 41 0.84 5.65 -7.05
CA GLY A 41 -0.53 5.70 -7.53
C GLY A 41 -1.54 4.89 -6.73
N ILE A 42 -2.78 4.93 -7.21
CA ILE A 42 -3.93 4.24 -6.66
C ILE A 42 -4.13 2.94 -7.44
N ASN A 43 -4.41 1.85 -6.73
CA ASN A 43 -4.79 0.58 -7.31
C ASN A 43 -6.31 0.61 -7.59
N THR A 44 -6.72 0.26 -8.81
CA THR A 44 -8.12 0.32 -9.26
C THR A 44 -8.59 -1.04 -9.78
N LYS A 45 -9.71 -1.10 -10.48
CA LYS A 45 -10.35 -2.37 -10.94
C LYS A 45 -9.42 -3.36 -11.64
N LEU A 46 -8.41 -2.88 -12.38
CA LEU A 46 -7.41 -3.73 -13.01
C LEU A 46 -6.19 -3.83 -12.10
N LEU A 47 -6.28 -4.66 -11.07
CA LEU A 47 -5.20 -4.88 -10.11
C LEU A 47 -4.09 -5.72 -10.73
N GLU A 48 -2.89 -5.15 -10.81
CA GLU A 48 -1.70 -5.95 -11.07
C GLU A 48 -1.16 -6.50 -9.73
N LEU A 49 -1.71 -7.64 -9.29
CA LEU A 49 -1.38 -8.24 -7.99
C LEU A 49 0.11 -8.58 -7.84
N SER A 50 0.83 -8.74 -8.94
CA SER A 50 2.27 -8.96 -8.93
C SER A 50 3.09 -7.68 -8.77
N GLN A 51 2.46 -6.49 -8.83
CA GLN A 51 3.14 -5.19 -8.69
C GLN A 51 2.15 -4.09 -8.29
N LEU A 52 1.56 -4.19 -7.11
CA LEU A 52 0.70 -3.13 -6.58
C LEU A 52 1.46 -1.82 -6.44
N LYS A 53 0.76 -0.72 -6.72
CA LYS A 53 1.23 0.66 -6.53
C LYS A 53 1.14 1.05 -5.07
N CYS A 54 1.95 2.03 -4.67
CA CYS A 54 1.86 2.64 -3.33
C CYS A 54 2.05 4.16 -3.40
N VAL A 55 1.80 4.81 -2.30
CA VAL A 55 2.09 6.23 -2.06
C VAL A 55 3.11 6.28 -0.94
N ASN A 56 4.27 6.85 -1.20
CA ASN A 56 5.30 7.00 -0.18
C ASN A 56 4.94 8.17 0.73
N LEU A 57 4.99 7.92 2.03
CA LEU A 57 5.01 8.96 3.04
C LEU A 57 6.48 9.19 3.40
N ASP A 58 7.09 10.16 2.76
CA ASP A 58 8.49 10.51 2.91
C ASP A 58 8.66 12.04 3.00
N ALA A 59 9.89 12.51 3.04
CA ALA A 59 10.21 13.95 3.16
C ALA A 59 9.61 14.82 2.03
N ASN A 60 9.26 14.24 0.88
CA ASN A 60 8.69 14.95 -0.26
C ASN A 60 7.16 14.86 -0.31
N PHE A 61 6.52 14.14 0.61
CA PHE A 61 5.07 14.00 0.60
C PHE A 61 4.39 15.31 0.98
N ASP A 62 3.61 15.86 0.05
CA ASP A 62 2.77 17.03 0.33
C ASP A 62 1.49 16.62 1.07
N LYS A 63 1.44 16.94 2.36
CA LYS A 63 0.26 16.67 3.20
C LYS A 63 -1.03 17.33 2.69
N ASN A 64 -0.93 18.42 1.91
CA ASN A 64 -2.11 19.08 1.35
C ASN A 64 -2.72 18.26 0.20
N SER A 65 -1.98 17.30 -0.35
CA SER A 65 -2.48 16.40 -1.39
C SER A 65 -3.38 15.28 -0.87
N ILE A 66 -3.45 15.07 0.46
CA ILE A 66 -4.16 13.91 1.03
C ILE A 66 -5.67 13.94 0.70
N ASP A 67 -6.32 15.09 0.77
CA ASP A 67 -7.74 15.20 0.47
C ASP A 67 -8.05 14.88 -1.00
N ALA A 68 -7.18 15.36 -1.92
CA ALA A 68 -7.29 15.06 -3.34
C ALA A 68 -7.11 13.55 -3.59
N LEU A 69 -6.14 12.92 -2.92
CA LEU A 69 -5.89 11.49 -2.99
C LEU A 69 -7.07 10.66 -2.47
N ILE A 70 -7.65 11.07 -1.35
CA ILE A 70 -8.84 10.44 -0.76
C ILE A 70 -10.03 10.58 -1.73
N LYS A 71 -10.26 11.77 -2.26
CA LYS A 71 -11.35 12.03 -3.23
C LYS A 71 -11.19 11.18 -4.48
N GLU A 72 -9.99 11.16 -5.07
CA GLU A 72 -9.70 10.35 -6.24
C GLU A 72 -9.90 8.86 -5.97
N THR A 73 -9.47 8.38 -4.79
CA THR A 73 -9.64 6.98 -4.38
C THR A 73 -11.11 6.61 -4.31
N LYS A 74 -11.97 7.47 -3.76
CA LYS A 74 -13.42 7.24 -3.71
C LYS A 74 -14.04 7.22 -5.10
N VAL A 75 -13.75 8.22 -5.93
CA VAL A 75 -14.29 8.33 -7.30
C VAL A 75 -13.90 7.10 -8.14
N ARG A 76 -12.66 6.64 -8.01
CA ARG A 76 -12.16 5.47 -8.76
C ARG A 76 -12.49 4.14 -8.11
N ASN A 77 -13.16 4.13 -6.95
CA ASN A 77 -13.37 2.94 -6.13
C ASN A 77 -12.05 2.17 -5.93
N GLY A 78 -11.01 2.92 -5.60
CA GLY A 78 -9.63 2.45 -5.58
C GLY A 78 -9.17 1.97 -4.22
N TRP A 79 -7.91 1.55 -4.19
CA TRP A 79 -7.17 1.12 -3.01
C TRP A 79 -5.81 1.80 -2.98
N ILE A 80 -5.51 2.55 -1.91
CA ILE A 80 -4.20 3.16 -1.64
C ILE A 80 -3.44 2.24 -0.68
N ILE A 81 -2.16 2.06 -0.96
CA ILE A 81 -1.20 1.47 -0.03
C ILE A 81 -0.21 2.57 0.34
N PHE A 82 -0.18 2.96 1.60
CA PHE A 82 0.86 3.86 2.09
C PHE A 82 2.11 3.08 2.48
N ASN A 83 3.26 3.68 2.22
CA ASN A 83 4.58 3.12 2.51
C ASN A 83 5.48 4.17 3.14
N THR A 84 6.16 3.83 4.20
CA THR A 84 7.22 4.65 4.81
C THR A 84 8.31 3.73 5.37
N HIS A 85 9.51 4.26 5.60
CA HIS A 85 10.60 3.48 6.18
C HIS A 85 10.61 3.59 7.71
N ASP A 86 10.81 4.78 8.20
CA ASP A 86 10.91 5.09 9.63
C ASP A 86 9.91 6.20 9.98
N VAL A 87 9.42 6.15 11.23
CA VAL A 87 8.49 7.15 11.75
C VAL A 87 9.09 7.71 13.03
N ILE A 88 9.81 8.81 12.89
CA ILE A 88 10.51 9.50 14.00
C ILE A 88 10.54 11.00 13.74
N ASP A 89 10.91 11.82 14.75
CA ASP A 89 10.93 13.29 14.66
C ASP A 89 11.90 13.81 13.57
N PHE A 90 13.00 13.12 13.36
CA PHE A 90 14.00 13.42 12.34
C PHE A 90 14.19 12.21 11.42
N PRO A 91 13.23 11.96 10.51
CA PRO A 91 13.24 10.76 9.70
C PRO A 91 14.33 10.77 8.63
N SER A 92 14.69 9.58 8.14
CA SER A 92 15.48 9.44 6.93
C SER A 92 14.76 10.06 5.72
N PRO A 93 15.45 10.30 4.59
CA PRO A 93 14.78 10.80 3.38
C PRO A 93 13.59 9.95 2.88
N TYR A 94 13.50 8.71 3.33
CA TYR A 94 12.43 7.76 2.96
C TYR A 94 11.41 7.53 4.06
N GLY A 95 11.59 8.18 5.21
CA GLY A 95 10.71 8.10 6.37
C GLY A 95 9.78 9.31 6.49
N CYS A 96 8.95 9.32 7.50
CA CYS A 96 8.06 10.43 7.81
C CYS A 96 8.03 10.75 9.31
N THR A 97 7.54 11.94 9.65
CA THR A 97 7.33 12.30 11.05
C THR A 97 6.05 11.65 11.60
N PRO A 98 5.96 11.46 12.94
CA PRO A 98 4.73 11.00 13.58
C PRO A 98 3.53 11.90 13.25
N GLU A 99 3.74 13.23 13.17
CA GLU A 99 2.68 14.19 12.83
C GLU A 99 2.15 13.97 11.42
N LEU A 100 3.03 13.70 10.45
CA LEU A 100 2.61 13.44 9.08
C LEU A 100 1.78 12.14 9.02
N LEU A 101 2.27 11.06 9.64
CA LEU A 101 1.54 9.80 9.69
C LEU A 101 0.18 9.98 10.36
N TYR A 102 0.13 10.67 11.50
CA TYR A 102 -1.11 10.96 12.21
C TYR A 102 -2.10 11.75 11.33
N ALA A 103 -1.63 12.81 10.65
CA ALA A 103 -2.47 13.62 9.77
C ALA A 103 -3.08 12.78 8.65
N VAL A 104 -2.29 11.90 8.00
CA VAL A 104 -2.75 11.00 6.94
C VAL A 104 -3.80 10.02 7.48
N VAL A 105 -3.52 9.35 8.60
CA VAL A 105 -4.44 8.38 9.22
C VAL A 105 -5.74 9.06 9.63
N ALA A 106 -5.67 10.24 10.26
CA ALA A 106 -6.84 11.00 10.69
C ALA A 106 -7.72 11.43 9.50
N ALA A 107 -7.11 11.94 8.43
CA ALA A 107 -7.84 12.33 7.21
C ALA A 107 -8.55 11.13 6.55
N VAL A 108 -7.85 9.99 6.43
CA VAL A 108 -8.43 8.76 5.87
C VAL A 108 -9.59 8.27 6.75
N ALA A 109 -9.41 8.22 8.08
CA ALA A 109 -10.45 7.81 9.02
C ALA A 109 -11.68 8.73 8.95
N ALA A 110 -11.48 10.06 8.95
CA ALA A 110 -12.56 11.05 8.83
C ALA A 110 -13.32 10.93 7.49
N SER A 111 -12.66 10.43 6.46
CA SER A 111 -13.28 10.22 5.15
C SER A 111 -14.24 9.02 5.09
N GLY A 112 -14.23 8.14 6.09
CA GLY A 112 -15.00 6.89 6.11
C GLY A 112 -14.40 5.76 5.24
N ILE A 113 -13.17 5.91 4.74
CA ILE A 113 -12.45 4.82 4.07
C ILE A 113 -11.89 3.87 5.14
N GLU A 114 -12.08 2.57 4.94
CA GLU A 114 -11.52 1.55 5.85
C GLU A 114 -9.99 1.52 5.75
N ILE A 115 -9.32 1.48 6.90
CA ILE A 115 -7.87 1.26 7.01
C ILE A 115 -7.66 -0.21 7.38
N LEU A 116 -7.04 -0.97 6.51
CA LEU A 116 -6.91 -2.41 6.64
C LEU A 116 -5.47 -2.88 6.36
N PRO A 117 -5.00 -3.95 7.02
CA PRO A 117 -3.83 -4.67 6.56
C PRO A 117 -4.01 -5.17 5.10
N ILE A 118 -2.91 -5.25 4.34
CA ILE A 118 -2.94 -5.65 2.91
C ILE A 118 -3.72 -6.94 2.68
N LYS A 119 -3.56 -7.94 3.55
CA LYS A 119 -4.28 -9.23 3.48
C LYS A 119 -5.80 -9.04 3.49
N HIS A 120 -6.33 -8.18 4.35
CA HIS A 120 -7.76 -7.93 4.47
C HIS A 120 -8.27 -7.03 3.35
N ALA A 121 -7.48 -6.02 2.97
CA ALA A 121 -7.80 -5.14 1.86
C ALA A 121 -7.90 -5.91 0.53
N LEU A 122 -7.04 -6.90 0.30
CA LEU A 122 -7.11 -7.78 -0.87
C LEU A 122 -8.45 -8.51 -0.94
N GLY A 123 -8.92 -9.09 0.16
CA GLY A 123 -10.22 -9.74 0.23
C GLY A 123 -11.36 -8.79 -0.15
N ARG A 124 -11.35 -7.56 0.38
CA ARG A 124 -12.35 -6.54 0.04
C ARG A 124 -12.29 -6.14 -1.45
N ALA A 125 -11.09 -5.98 -2.00
CA ALA A 125 -10.91 -5.58 -3.40
C ALA A 125 -11.40 -6.64 -4.40
N MET A 126 -11.23 -7.93 -4.08
CA MET A 126 -11.61 -9.04 -4.94
C MET A 126 -13.11 -9.38 -4.88
N PHE A 127 -13.77 -9.13 -3.74
CA PHE A 127 -15.17 -9.50 -3.52
C PHE A 127 -16.15 -8.32 -3.60
N ARG A 128 -15.71 -7.14 -4.09
CA ARG A 128 -16.66 -6.04 -4.33
C ARG A 128 -17.56 -6.38 -5.53
N PRO A 129 -18.90 -6.41 -5.33
CA PRO A 129 -19.81 -6.57 -6.46
C PRO A 129 -19.62 -5.40 -7.43
N ILE A 130 -19.64 -5.71 -8.72
CA ILE A 130 -19.69 -4.69 -9.77
C ILE A 130 -21.09 -4.06 -9.68
N THR A 131 -21.20 -2.96 -8.94
CA THR A 131 -22.40 -2.11 -9.05
C THR A 131 -22.38 -1.48 -10.44
N ARG A 132 -23.31 -1.91 -11.29
CA ARG A 132 -23.61 -1.31 -12.60
C ARG A 132 -24.24 0.06 -12.42
#